data_bc4c2df370dc27414cb2be70ba141f12
#
_entry.id   bc4c2df370dc27414cb2be70ba141f12
#
_cell.length_a   1.000
_cell.length_b   1.000
_cell.length_c   1.000
_cell.angle_alpha   90.00
_cell.angle_beta   90.00
_cell.angle_gamma   90.00
#
_symmetry.space_group_name_H-M   'P 1'
#
loop_
_entity.id
_entity.type
_entity.pdbx_description
1 polymer ?
#
loop_
_entity_poly.entity_id
_entity_poly.type
_entity_poly.pdbx_seq_one_letter_code
_entity_poly.pdbx_strand_id
1 'polypeptide(L)'
;MKVEASPVVTLLTDFGTADYFVAAVKGVILTINPQVSIVDITHETPPRDIESAAFTLLACYRDFPTGTIHVAVVDPGVGSARRPIAVSAGDHYFVGPDNGLFSYILDREASHRVFHLTVERHFRQSVSPSFHGRDIFGPVAAAISRGTELEELGPEIKDPLRLAPLAPEKLQNGTLRGRIINIDHFGNCITNFTRADLLNAQNRRLLVNGRVIKAFRRFFGDKSGLNEDEHGDELFAIWGSAGFLEISVNNGSAAALLNAKRGDAVTVSE
;
A
#
# COMPACT_ATOMS: atom_id res chain seq x y z
N MET A 1 -8.44 35.26 -10.02
CA MET A 1 -9.19 34.00 -9.90
C MET A 1 -8.27 32.98 -9.26
N LYS A 2 -8.56 32.53 -8.05
CA LYS A 2 -7.91 31.32 -7.53
C LYS A 2 -8.49 30.16 -8.35
N VAL A 3 -7.66 29.46 -9.10
CA VAL A 3 -8.03 28.17 -9.68
C VAL A 3 -8.18 27.22 -8.51
N GLU A 4 -9.42 26.90 -8.13
CA GLU A 4 -9.66 25.81 -7.18
C GLU A 4 -9.13 24.54 -7.84
N ALA A 5 -8.19 23.87 -7.15
CA ALA A 5 -7.63 22.62 -7.64
C ALA A 5 -8.75 21.59 -7.75
N SER A 6 -8.86 20.91 -8.88
CA SER A 6 -9.81 19.79 -9.03
C SER A 6 -9.55 18.74 -7.96
N PRO A 7 -10.60 18.21 -7.30
CA PRO A 7 -10.43 17.11 -6.36
C PRO A 7 -9.76 15.91 -7.05
N VAL A 8 -8.92 15.20 -6.30
CA VAL A 8 -8.23 14.01 -6.83
C VAL A 8 -8.85 12.76 -6.24
N VAL A 9 -9.18 11.78 -7.08
CA VAL A 9 -9.56 10.43 -6.68
C VAL A 9 -8.53 9.46 -7.24
N THR A 10 -7.94 8.62 -6.40
CA THR A 10 -7.05 7.56 -6.88
C THR A 10 -7.75 6.20 -6.86
N LEU A 11 -7.35 5.31 -7.76
CA LEU A 11 -7.86 3.95 -7.83
C LEU A 11 -6.73 2.93 -7.65
N LEU A 12 -6.92 1.99 -6.73
CA LEU A 12 -6.08 0.83 -6.52
C LEU A 12 -6.97 -0.41 -6.46
N THR A 13 -6.75 -1.39 -7.36
CA THR A 13 -7.57 -2.61 -7.40
C THR A 13 -6.76 -3.83 -7.82
N ASP A 14 -7.38 -5.00 -7.74
CA ASP A 14 -6.90 -6.27 -8.32
C ASP A 14 -7.70 -6.68 -9.57
N PHE A 15 -8.36 -5.72 -10.24
CA PHE A 15 -9.27 -6.01 -11.35
C PHE A 15 -8.55 -6.28 -12.67
N GLY A 16 -7.25 -5.97 -12.77
CA GLY A 16 -6.53 -5.93 -14.03
C GLY A 16 -7.00 -4.80 -14.95
N THR A 17 -6.43 -4.74 -16.14
CA THR A 17 -6.72 -3.70 -17.14
C THR A 17 -7.41 -4.26 -18.39
N ALA A 18 -7.58 -5.58 -18.48
CA ALA A 18 -8.18 -6.25 -19.65
C ALA A 18 -9.70 -6.11 -19.72
N ASP A 19 -10.39 -6.02 -18.57
CA ASP A 19 -11.83 -6.00 -18.47
C ASP A 19 -12.40 -4.59 -18.24
N TYR A 20 -13.71 -4.47 -18.33
CA TYR A 20 -14.44 -3.21 -18.20
C TYR A 20 -14.55 -2.67 -16.75
N PHE A 21 -14.14 -3.41 -15.75
CA PHE A 21 -14.42 -3.10 -14.33
C PHE A 21 -13.89 -1.73 -13.91
N VAL A 22 -12.63 -1.42 -14.22
CA VAL A 22 -12.02 -0.13 -13.90
C VAL A 22 -12.74 1.02 -14.60
N ALA A 23 -13.04 0.84 -15.89
CA ALA A 23 -13.76 1.86 -16.68
C ALA A 23 -15.15 2.13 -16.11
N ALA A 24 -15.85 1.09 -15.63
CA ALA A 24 -17.18 1.24 -15.04
C ALA A 24 -17.14 2.03 -13.71
N VAL A 25 -16.11 1.80 -12.85
CA VAL A 25 -15.91 2.59 -11.63
C VAL A 25 -15.65 4.05 -11.98
N LYS A 26 -14.72 4.32 -12.90
CA LYS A 26 -14.42 5.69 -13.38
C LYS A 26 -15.65 6.39 -13.95
N GLY A 27 -16.41 5.69 -14.79
CA GLY A 27 -17.64 6.22 -15.39
C GLY A 27 -18.67 6.67 -14.35
N VAL A 28 -18.84 5.89 -13.27
CA VAL A 28 -19.74 6.26 -12.17
C VAL A 28 -19.22 7.48 -11.41
N ILE A 29 -17.93 7.52 -11.09
CA ILE A 29 -17.31 8.68 -10.41
C ILE A 29 -17.53 9.95 -11.25
N LEU A 30 -17.21 9.91 -12.54
CA LEU A 30 -17.35 11.04 -13.46
C LEU A 30 -18.80 11.47 -13.69
N THR A 31 -19.76 10.54 -13.61
CA THR A 31 -21.20 10.87 -13.70
C THR A 31 -21.66 11.72 -12.50
N ILE A 32 -21.10 11.45 -11.31
CA ILE A 32 -21.46 12.16 -10.06
C ILE A 32 -20.66 13.47 -9.94
N ASN A 33 -19.35 13.43 -10.22
CA ASN A 33 -18.48 14.60 -10.21
C ASN A 33 -17.59 14.62 -11.47
N PRO A 34 -17.99 15.33 -12.53
CA PRO A 34 -17.19 15.44 -13.77
C PRO A 34 -15.94 16.31 -13.62
N GLN A 35 -15.80 17.03 -12.50
CA GLN A 35 -14.63 17.91 -12.24
C GLN A 35 -13.48 17.19 -11.53
N VAL A 36 -13.64 15.92 -11.13
CA VAL A 36 -12.61 15.17 -10.42
C VAL A 36 -11.50 14.71 -11.37
N SER A 37 -10.26 14.78 -10.91
CA SER A 37 -9.13 14.13 -11.57
C SER A 37 -8.99 12.71 -11.04
N ILE A 38 -9.04 11.70 -11.92
CA ILE A 38 -8.88 10.29 -11.54
C ILE A 38 -7.47 9.83 -11.91
N VAL A 39 -6.75 9.27 -10.93
CA VAL A 39 -5.38 8.75 -11.09
C VAL A 39 -5.35 7.28 -10.69
N ASP A 40 -4.86 6.42 -11.57
CA ASP A 40 -4.66 5.01 -11.23
C ASP A 40 -3.35 4.84 -10.48
N ILE A 41 -3.40 4.26 -9.27
CA ILE A 41 -2.20 3.79 -8.60
C ILE A 41 -1.76 2.49 -9.27
N THR A 42 -2.63 1.49 -9.27
CA THR A 42 -2.45 0.24 -10.02
C THR A 42 -3.76 -0.57 -10.05
N HIS A 43 -3.92 -1.39 -11.08
CA HIS A 43 -4.97 -2.40 -11.16
C HIS A 43 -4.42 -3.83 -11.23
N GLU A 44 -3.09 -3.94 -11.14
CA GLU A 44 -2.35 -5.20 -11.25
C GLU A 44 -1.91 -5.74 -9.87
N THR A 45 -2.62 -5.35 -8.79
CA THR A 45 -2.45 -6.04 -7.51
C THR A 45 -2.75 -7.53 -7.69
N PRO A 46 -1.93 -8.46 -7.18
CA PRO A 46 -2.23 -9.87 -7.31
C PRO A 46 -3.65 -10.17 -6.78
N PRO A 47 -4.45 -10.99 -7.48
CA PRO A 47 -5.84 -11.22 -7.11
C PRO A 47 -6.01 -11.65 -5.66
N ARG A 48 -6.88 -10.95 -4.93
CA ARG A 48 -7.21 -11.20 -3.51
C ARG A 48 -6.07 -10.93 -2.52
N ASP A 49 -4.99 -10.29 -2.96
CA ASP A 49 -3.84 -9.98 -2.12
C ASP A 49 -4.00 -8.64 -1.39
N ILE A 50 -4.72 -8.68 -0.27
CA ILE A 50 -5.01 -7.49 0.55
C ILE A 50 -3.72 -6.88 1.10
N GLU A 51 -2.74 -7.69 1.51
CA GLU A 51 -1.49 -7.20 2.10
C GLU A 51 -0.63 -6.43 1.07
N SER A 52 -0.55 -6.93 -0.16
CA SER A 52 0.15 -6.23 -1.26
C SER A 52 -0.51 -4.89 -1.57
N ALA A 53 -1.86 -4.86 -1.61
CA ALA A 53 -2.61 -3.61 -1.81
C ALA A 53 -2.38 -2.61 -0.68
N ALA A 54 -2.42 -3.07 0.58
CA ALA A 54 -2.18 -2.25 1.76
C ALA A 54 -0.77 -1.63 1.75
N PHE A 55 0.24 -2.42 1.38
CA PHE A 55 1.61 -1.93 1.23
C PHE A 55 1.72 -0.91 0.07
N THR A 56 1.16 -1.22 -1.10
CA THR A 56 1.22 -0.32 -2.27
C THR A 56 0.59 1.03 -1.95
N LEU A 57 -0.57 1.03 -1.29
CA LEU A 57 -1.23 2.26 -0.85
C LEU A 57 -0.37 3.04 0.16
N LEU A 58 0.18 2.35 1.18
CA LEU A 58 1.09 2.94 2.17
C LEU A 58 2.31 3.60 1.54
N ALA A 59 2.85 3.01 0.47
CA ALA A 59 4.07 3.45 -0.19
C ALA A 59 3.90 4.78 -0.94
N CYS A 60 2.68 5.14 -1.36
CA CYS A 60 2.48 6.29 -2.26
C CYS A 60 1.41 7.31 -1.84
N TYR A 61 0.52 7.02 -0.86
CA TYR A 61 -0.61 7.92 -0.58
C TYR A 61 -0.19 9.35 -0.23
N ARG A 62 0.95 9.54 0.45
CA ARG A 62 1.47 10.85 0.85
C ARG A 62 2.06 11.67 -0.29
N ASP A 63 2.30 11.06 -1.45
CA ASP A 63 2.78 11.75 -2.64
C ASP A 63 1.65 12.50 -3.37
N PHE A 64 0.40 12.25 -2.97
CA PHE A 64 -0.78 12.93 -3.50
C PHE A 64 -1.12 14.20 -2.70
N PRO A 65 -1.80 15.17 -3.34
CA PRO A 65 -2.24 16.38 -2.66
C PRO A 65 -3.14 16.09 -1.45
N THR A 66 -3.06 16.94 -0.42
CA THR A 66 -4.01 16.96 0.70
C THR A 66 -5.45 16.96 0.19
N GLY A 67 -6.33 16.19 0.85
CA GLY A 67 -7.73 16.03 0.47
C GLY A 67 -7.97 14.99 -0.63
N THR A 68 -6.92 14.29 -1.12
CA THR A 68 -7.09 13.19 -2.07
C THR A 68 -7.93 12.06 -1.48
N ILE A 69 -8.83 11.50 -2.30
CA ILE A 69 -9.68 10.35 -1.94
C ILE A 69 -9.10 9.10 -2.61
N HIS A 70 -8.62 8.17 -1.81
CA HIS A 70 -8.04 6.90 -2.28
C HIS A 70 -9.11 5.81 -2.26
N VAL A 71 -9.58 5.37 -3.43
CA VAL A 71 -10.45 4.20 -3.57
C VAL A 71 -9.59 2.97 -3.76
N ALA A 72 -9.58 2.09 -2.76
CA ALA A 72 -8.81 0.86 -2.82
C ALA A 72 -9.73 -0.36 -2.67
N VAL A 73 -9.73 -1.24 -3.70
CA VAL A 73 -10.66 -2.36 -3.78
C VAL A 73 -9.91 -3.63 -4.17
N VAL A 74 -9.51 -4.38 -3.14
CA VAL A 74 -9.14 -5.80 -3.22
C VAL A 74 -10.07 -6.51 -2.24
N ASP A 75 -11.11 -7.16 -2.75
CA ASP A 75 -12.28 -7.51 -1.97
C ASP A 75 -12.78 -8.93 -2.20
N PRO A 76 -12.06 -9.95 -1.67
CA PRO A 76 -12.51 -11.34 -1.77
C PRO A 76 -13.83 -11.60 -1.02
N GLY A 77 -14.26 -10.67 -0.15
CA GLY A 77 -15.50 -10.74 0.62
C GLY A 77 -16.65 -9.92 0.04
N VAL A 78 -16.59 -9.47 -1.23
CA VAL A 78 -17.65 -8.71 -1.85
C VAL A 78 -19.01 -9.41 -1.74
N GLY A 79 -20.05 -8.68 -1.38
CA GLY A 79 -21.42 -9.23 -1.22
C GLY A 79 -21.67 -10.00 0.10
N SER A 80 -20.64 -10.19 0.93
CA SER A 80 -20.78 -10.78 2.27
C SER A 80 -21.20 -9.74 3.33
N ALA A 81 -21.18 -10.12 4.59
CA ALA A 81 -21.43 -9.24 5.74
C ALA A 81 -20.25 -8.27 6.06
N ARG A 82 -19.16 -8.27 5.28
CA ARG A 82 -18.04 -7.33 5.49
C ARG A 82 -18.53 -5.90 5.29
N ARG A 83 -18.15 -4.99 6.17
CA ARG A 83 -18.55 -3.59 6.12
C ARG A 83 -17.88 -2.85 4.96
N PRO A 84 -18.58 -2.01 4.19
CA PRO A 84 -17.94 -0.96 3.40
C PRO A 84 -17.58 0.20 4.33
N ILE A 85 -16.39 0.79 4.18
CA ILE A 85 -15.91 1.86 5.06
C ILE A 85 -15.33 3.05 4.31
N ALA A 86 -15.39 4.22 4.95
CA ALA A 86 -14.59 5.38 4.63
C ALA A 86 -13.72 5.75 5.83
N VAL A 87 -12.50 6.21 5.55
CA VAL A 87 -11.50 6.58 6.55
C VAL A 87 -11.01 7.98 6.26
N SER A 88 -10.87 8.82 7.31
CA SER A 88 -10.08 10.04 7.29
C SER A 88 -8.80 9.80 8.09
N ALA A 89 -7.63 10.00 7.47
CA ALA A 89 -6.33 9.81 8.10
C ALA A 89 -5.25 10.62 7.37
N GLY A 90 -4.40 11.36 8.10
CA GLY A 90 -3.28 12.10 7.55
C GLY A 90 -3.67 13.09 6.44
N ASP A 91 -4.75 13.82 6.60
CA ASP A 91 -5.30 14.77 5.63
C ASP A 91 -5.75 14.16 4.29
N HIS A 92 -5.98 12.84 4.25
CA HIS A 92 -6.49 12.08 3.12
C HIS A 92 -7.75 11.31 3.49
N TYR A 93 -8.49 10.89 2.46
CA TYR A 93 -9.65 10.02 2.59
C TYR A 93 -9.37 8.67 1.92
N PHE A 94 -9.92 7.60 2.51
CA PHE A 94 -9.77 6.25 1.96
C PHE A 94 -11.14 5.57 1.94
N VAL A 95 -11.50 4.94 0.83
CA VAL A 95 -12.81 4.31 0.64
C VAL A 95 -12.59 2.89 0.12
N GLY A 96 -13.18 1.90 0.80
CA GLY A 96 -13.01 0.49 0.42
C GLY A 96 -13.63 -0.49 1.42
N PRO A 97 -13.28 -1.79 1.29
CA PRO A 97 -13.77 -2.83 2.18
C PRO A 97 -13.05 -2.80 3.55
N ASP A 98 -13.80 -3.09 4.61
CA ASP A 98 -13.25 -3.36 5.94
C ASP A 98 -12.73 -4.80 6.01
N ASN A 99 -11.53 -5.02 5.49
CA ASN A 99 -10.88 -6.32 5.41
C ASN A 99 -9.37 -6.27 5.74
N GLY A 100 -8.92 -5.16 6.33
CA GLY A 100 -7.53 -4.94 6.69
C GLY A 100 -6.73 -4.12 5.67
N LEU A 101 -7.29 -3.78 4.50
CA LEU A 101 -6.58 -3.05 3.45
C LEU A 101 -6.01 -1.71 3.93
N PHE A 102 -6.67 -1.00 4.83
CA PHE A 102 -6.21 0.27 5.38
C PHE A 102 -5.35 0.15 6.64
N SER A 103 -4.99 -1.06 7.07
CA SER A 103 -4.27 -1.29 8.33
C SER A 103 -3.02 -0.44 8.48
N TYR A 104 -2.18 -0.42 7.46
CA TYR A 104 -0.88 0.27 7.52
C TYR A 104 -1.01 1.80 7.48
N ILE A 105 -2.08 2.31 6.89
CA ILE A 105 -2.45 3.73 6.98
C ILE A 105 -2.86 4.07 8.40
N LEU A 106 -3.75 3.27 8.98
CA LEU A 106 -4.26 3.46 10.34
C LEU A 106 -3.18 3.29 11.41
N ASP A 107 -2.14 2.50 11.15
CA ASP A 107 -0.98 2.36 12.04
C ASP A 107 -0.02 3.55 11.91
N ARG A 108 0.11 4.13 10.71
CA ARG A 108 0.99 5.28 10.45
C ARG A 108 0.40 6.60 10.92
N GLU A 109 -0.92 6.78 10.77
CA GLU A 109 -1.61 8.02 11.09
C GLU A 109 -2.26 7.94 12.48
N ALA A 110 -1.64 8.61 13.46
CA ALA A 110 -2.09 8.59 14.85
C ALA A 110 -3.50 9.16 15.02
N SER A 111 -3.89 10.14 14.19
CA SER A 111 -5.24 10.71 14.16
C SER A 111 -5.97 10.17 12.94
N HIS A 112 -6.95 9.30 13.18
CA HIS A 112 -7.80 8.77 12.13
C HIS A 112 -9.23 8.55 12.65
N ARG A 113 -10.18 8.58 11.72
CA ARG A 113 -11.59 8.26 11.98
C ARG A 113 -12.08 7.29 10.91
N VAL A 114 -12.89 6.32 11.29
CA VAL A 114 -13.41 5.27 10.39
C VAL A 114 -14.92 5.26 10.46
N PHE A 115 -15.58 5.27 9.31
CA PHE A 115 -17.03 5.31 9.18
C PHE A 115 -17.54 4.10 8.42
N HIS A 116 -18.55 3.43 8.96
CA HIS A 116 -19.27 2.38 8.28
C HIS A 116 -20.27 3.01 7.30
N LEU A 117 -20.12 2.74 6.03
CA LEU A 117 -21.00 3.27 4.98
C LEU A 117 -22.34 2.53 5.00
N THR A 118 -23.37 3.23 5.49
CA THR A 118 -24.73 2.66 5.64
C THR A 118 -25.81 3.51 4.97
N VAL A 119 -25.46 4.71 4.51
CA VAL A 119 -26.43 5.65 3.96
C VAL A 119 -26.58 5.45 2.45
N GLU A 120 -27.53 4.60 2.07
CA GLU A 120 -27.73 4.08 0.71
C GLU A 120 -28.02 5.15 -0.35
N ARG A 121 -28.45 6.37 0.03
CA ARG A 121 -28.64 7.47 -0.93
C ARG A 121 -27.34 7.86 -1.67
N HIS A 122 -26.17 7.51 -1.10
CA HIS A 122 -24.86 7.72 -1.71
C HIS A 122 -24.38 6.55 -2.55
N PHE A 123 -25.14 5.46 -2.63
CA PHE A 123 -24.87 4.29 -3.44
C PHE A 123 -25.61 4.39 -4.78
N ARG A 124 -25.22 3.56 -5.73
CA ARG A 124 -26.06 3.37 -6.91
C ARG A 124 -27.36 2.67 -6.53
N GLN A 125 -28.44 3.03 -7.21
CA GLN A 125 -29.67 2.24 -7.17
C GLN A 125 -29.35 0.82 -7.68
N SER A 126 -29.83 -0.20 -6.99
CA SER A 126 -29.57 -1.61 -7.29
C SER A 126 -28.08 -1.98 -7.13
N VAL A 127 -27.61 -2.01 -5.88
CA VAL A 127 -26.25 -2.48 -5.55
C VAL A 127 -26.11 -3.95 -5.95
N SER A 128 -25.15 -4.23 -6.84
CA SER A 128 -24.79 -5.60 -7.22
C SER A 128 -24.05 -6.31 -6.09
N PRO A 129 -24.36 -7.57 -5.79
CA PRO A 129 -23.63 -8.33 -4.76
C PRO A 129 -22.17 -8.65 -5.14
N SER A 130 -21.78 -8.43 -6.39
CA SER A 130 -20.44 -8.75 -6.89
C SER A 130 -19.61 -7.54 -7.34
N PHE A 131 -20.15 -6.29 -7.26
CA PHE A 131 -19.41 -5.14 -7.78
C PHE A 131 -19.57 -3.87 -6.92
N HIS A 132 -19.21 -3.98 -5.63
CA HIS A 132 -19.25 -2.86 -4.70
C HIS A 132 -18.29 -1.72 -5.07
N GLY A 133 -17.22 -1.99 -5.80
CA GLY A 133 -16.33 -0.96 -6.37
C GLY A 133 -17.10 0.08 -7.18
N ARG A 134 -17.99 -0.38 -8.06
CA ARG A 134 -18.84 0.46 -8.91
C ARG A 134 -20.05 1.03 -8.16
N ASP A 135 -20.66 0.24 -7.28
CA ASP A 135 -21.99 0.56 -6.77
C ASP A 135 -21.99 1.24 -5.39
N ILE A 136 -20.89 1.12 -4.64
CA ILE A 136 -20.69 1.72 -3.29
C ILE A 136 -19.47 2.64 -3.28
N PHE A 137 -18.26 2.10 -3.51
CA PHE A 137 -17.02 2.82 -3.24
C PHE A 137 -16.80 3.99 -4.20
N GLY A 138 -17.01 3.80 -5.50
CA GLY A 138 -16.92 4.86 -6.49
C GLY A 138 -17.91 6.01 -6.24
N PRO A 139 -19.21 5.74 -6.07
CA PRO A 139 -20.20 6.76 -5.72
C PRO A 139 -19.88 7.52 -4.45
N VAL A 140 -19.46 6.83 -3.38
CA VAL A 140 -19.09 7.46 -2.10
C VAL A 140 -17.87 8.37 -2.27
N ALA A 141 -16.83 7.91 -2.97
CA ALA A 141 -15.66 8.74 -3.26
C ALA A 141 -16.03 10.00 -4.04
N ALA A 142 -16.93 9.88 -5.03
CA ALA A 142 -17.43 11.02 -5.77
C ALA A 142 -18.27 11.97 -4.90
N ALA A 143 -19.05 11.46 -3.92
CA ALA A 143 -19.78 12.29 -2.98
C ALA A 143 -18.82 13.07 -2.05
N ILE A 144 -17.77 12.41 -1.52
CA ILE A 144 -16.73 13.06 -0.71
C ILE A 144 -16.04 14.16 -1.55
N SER A 145 -15.71 13.90 -2.81
CA SER A 145 -15.09 14.89 -3.70
C SER A 145 -15.97 16.12 -3.99
N ARG A 146 -17.26 16.05 -3.66
CA ARG A 146 -18.22 17.16 -3.73
C ARG A 146 -18.47 17.84 -2.38
N GLY A 147 -17.71 17.45 -1.34
CA GLY A 147 -17.81 18.04 0.00
C GLY A 147 -18.78 17.33 0.94
N THR A 148 -19.24 16.11 0.65
CA THR A 148 -20.02 15.32 1.61
C THR A 148 -19.11 14.94 2.79
N GLU A 149 -19.54 15.29 4.00
CA GLU A 149 -18.83 14.95 5.22
C GLU A 149 -18.96 13.45 5.54
N LEU A 150 -17.94 12.87 6.19
CA LEU A 150 -17.93 11.42 6.47
C LEU A 150 -19.06 10.99 7.40
N GLU A 151 -19.48 11.87 8.31
CA GLU A 151 -20.61 11.68 9.23
C GLU A 151 -21.96 11.49 8.50
N GLU A 152 -22.07 12.03 7.30
CA GLU A 152 -23.27 11.88 6.46
C GLU A 152 -23.34 10.52 5.74
N LEU A 153 -22.23 9.78 5.72
CA LEU A 153 -22.12 8.49 5.04
C LEU A 153 -22.50 7.31 5.94
N GLY A 154 -22.47 7.51 7.26
CA GLY A 154 -22.84 6.50 8.26
C GLY A 154 -22.15 6.69 9.60
N PRO A 155 -22.33 5.77 10.55
CA PRO A 155 -21.78 5.87 11.89
C PRO A 155 -20.27 5.67 11.94
N GLU A 156 -19.58 6.40 12.83
CA GLU A 156 -18.18 6.14 13.17
C GLU A 156 -18.04 4.82 13.90
N ILE A 157 -17.01 4.04 13.54
CA ILE A 157 -16.66 2.75 14.17
C ILE A 157 -15.25 2.80 14.76
N LYS A 158 -14.99 1.98 15.79
CA LYS A 158 -13.69 1.92 16.48
C LYS A 158 -12.97 0.58 16.33
N ASP A 159 -13.56 -0.35 15.61
CA ASP A 159 -13.13 -1.74 15.46
C ASP A 159 -12.92 -2.17 13.99
N PRO A 160 -12.23 -1.38 13.15
CA PRO A 160 -11.93 -1.81 11.80
C PRO A 160 -11.01 -3.04 11.83
N LEU A 161 -11.17 -3.94 10.87
CA LEU A 161 -10.28 -5.08 10.71
C LEU A 161 -8.84 -4.64 10.45
N ARG A 162 -7.87 -5.39 11.04
CA ARG A 162 -6.45 -5.10 10.93
C ARG A 162 -5.66 -6.30 10.45
N LEU A 163 -4.70 -6.04 9.56
CA LEU A 163 -3.62 -6.98 9.25
C LEU A 163 -2.60 -7.00 10.40
N ALA A 164 -1.73 -7.99 10.40
CA ALA A 164 -0.58 -8.00 11.30
C ALA A 164 0.30 -6.75 11.05
N PRO A 165 0.86 -6.13 12.10
CA PRO A 165 1.74 -4.98 11.97
C PRO A 165 2.94 -5.27 11.08
N LEU A 166 3.45 -4.21 10.40
CA LEU A 166 4.68 -4.30 9.62
C LEU A 166 5.94 -4.35 10.48
N ALA A 167 5.88 -4.03 11.76
CA ALA A 167 7.03 -3.98 12.64
C ALA A 167 7.79 -5.33 12.68
N PRO A 168 9.14 -5.32 12.62
CA PRO A 168 9.93 -6.52 12.82
C PRO A 168 9.87 -6.98 14.29
N GLU A 169 10.06 -8.27 14.51
CA GLU A 169 10.13 -8.88 15.84
C GLU A 169 11.55 -8.78 16.41
N LYS A 170 11.68 -8.39 17.68
CA LYS A 170 12.96 -8.42 18.41
C LYS A 170 13.05 -9.72 19.22
N LEU A 171 14.02 -10.56 18.85
CA LEU A 171 14.27 -11.83 19.51
C LEU A 171 15.06 -11.64 20.83
N GLN A 172 15.03 -12.65 21.72
CA GLN A 172 15.69 -12.63 23.03
C GLN A 172 17.21 -12.39 22.95
N ASN A 173 17.87 -12.83 21.87
CA ASN A 173 19.30 -12.65 21.62
C ASN A 173 19.66 -11.29 20.99
N GLY A 174 18.71 -10.36 20.89
CA GLY A 174 18.90 -9.05 20.27
C GLY A 174 18.79 -9.02 18.73
N THR A 175 18.71 -10.17 18.08
CA THR A 175 18.47 -10.27 16.64
C THR A 175 17.09 -9.71 16.30
N LEU A 176 17.01 -8.93 15.22
CA LEU A 176 15.72 -8.51 14.65
C LEU A 176 15.30 -9.49 13.55
N ARG A 177 14.08 -9.93 13.62
CA ARG A 177 13.45 -10.79 12.61
C ARG A 177 12.35 -10.02 11.90
N GLY A 178 12.55 -9.79 10.64
CA GLY A 178 11.57 -9.23 9.72
C GLY A 178 11.21 -10.22 8.62
N ARG A 179 10.59 -9.69 7.57
CA ARG A 179 10.20 -10.46 6.39
C ARG A 179 10.24 -9.61 5.14
N ILE A 180 10.27 -10.25 3.98
CA ILE A 180 10.01 -9.61 2.68
C ILE A 180 8.51 -9.32 2.61
N ILE A 181 8.14 -8.05 2.47
CA ILE A 181 6.74 -7.59 2.41
C ILE A 181 6.28 -7.38 0.98
N ASN A 182 7.22 -7.09 0.06
CA ASN A 182 6.93 -6.96 -1.35
C ASN A 182 8.17 -7.30 -2.19
N ILE A 183 7.96 -7.68 -3.43
CA ILE A 183 8.99 -7.77 -4.47
C ILE A 183 8.52 -6.87 -5.60
N ASP A 184 9.32 -5.85 -5.94
CA ASP A 184 8.96 -4.90 -6.97
C ASP A 184 9.15 -5.46 -8.40
N HIS A 185 8.78 -4.67 -9.39
CA HIS A 185 8.90 -5.04 -10.80
C HIS A 185 10.34 -5.35 -11.23
N PHE A 186 11.34 -4.77 -10.58
CA PHE A 186 12.76 -5.00 -10.87
C PHE A 186 13.32 -6.24 -10.15
N GLY A 187 12.54 -6.83 -9.23
CA GLY A 187 12.95 -7.95 -8.41
C GLY A 187 13.69 -7.54 -7.14
N ASN A 188 13.61 -6.29 -6.72
CA ASN A 188 14.10 -5.87 -5.40
C ASN A 188 13.19 -6.42 -4.31
N CYS A 189 13.79 -6.96 -3.24
CA CYS A 189 13.06 -7.51 -2.11
C CYS A 189 12.88 -6.42 -1.04
N ILE A 190 11.68 -5.87 -0.93
CA ILE A 190 11.35 -4.85 0.08
C ILE A 190 11.03 -5.54 1.39
N THR A 191 11.75 -5.17 2.45
CA THR A 191 11.58 -5.74 3.79
C THR A 191 10.69 -4.86 4.65
N ASN A 192 10.26 -5.36 5.82
CA ASN A 192 9.53 -4.57 6.80
C ASN A 192 10.44 -3.81 7.78
N PHE A 193 11.75 -3.71 7.53
CA PHE A 193 12.64 -2.89 8.34
C PHE A 193 12.59 -1.43 7.93
N THR A 194 12.48 -0.54 8.92
CA THR A 194 12.58 0.91 8.78
C THR A 194 13.90 1.43 9.30
N ARG A 195 14.23 2.70 9.02
CA ARG A 195 15.43 3.33 9.59
C ARG A 195 15.41 3.36 11.13
N ALA A 196 14.24 3.44 11.75
CA ALA A 196 14.09 3.42 13.20
C ALA A 196 14.46 2.07 13.80
N ASP A 197 14.22 0.97 13.10
CA ASP A 197 14.53 -0.38 13.54
C ASP A 197 16.04 -0.67 13.47
N LEU A 198 16.73 -0.04 12.52
CA LEU A 198 18.14 -0.32 12.20
C LEU A 198 19.05 0.89 12.42
N LEU A 199 18.94 1.53 13.58
CA LEU A 199 19.92 2.55 14.00
C LEU A 199 21.32 1.91 14.00
N ASN A 200 22.27 2.47 13.21
CA ASN A 200 23.64 1.96 12.99
C ASN A 200 23.73 0.70 12.10
N ALA A 201 22.88 0.60 11.10
CA ALA A 201 22.81 -0.55 10.18
C ALA A 201 24.13 -0.87 9.44
N GLN A 202 25.07 0.05 9.35
CA GLN A 202 26.31 -0.10 8.56
C GLN A 202 27.20 -1.27 8.98
N ASN A 203 27.09 -1.74 10.23
CA ASN A 203 27.85 -2.88 10.77
C ASN A 203 27.00 -4.15 10.92
N ARG A 204 25.77 -4.15 10.42
CA ARG A 204 24.85 -5.27 10.59
C ARG A 204 24.87 -6.21 9.39
N ARG A 205 24.60 -7.48 9.65
CA ARG A 205 24.50 -8.52 8.64
C ARG A 205 23.03 -8.90 8.45
N LEU A 206 22.57 -8.86 7.20
CA LEU A 206 21.25 -9.40 6.87
C LEU A 206 21.42 -10.83 6.40
N LEU A 207 20.56 -11.71 6.86
CA LEU A 207 20.48 -13.10 6.40
C LEU A 207 19.10 -13.35 5.79
N VAL A 208 19.08 -13.79 4.53
CA VAL A 208 17.88 -14.15 3.78
C VAL A 208 18.15 -15.43 3.00
N ASN A 209 17.33 -16.45 3.18
CA ASN A 209 17.43 -17.73 2.46
C ASN A 209 18.86 -18.31 2.43
N GLY A 210 19.56 -18.25 3.58
CA GLY A 210 20.94 -18.74 3.74
C GLY A 210 22.04 -17.85 3.13
N ARG A 211 21.69 -16.73 2.51
CA ARG A 211 22.63 -15.74 2.00
C ARG A 211 22.84 -14.60 2.96
N VAL A 212 24.11 -14.25 3.22
CA VAL A 212 24.49 -13.09 4.05
C VAL A 212 24.73 -11.89 3.16
N ILE A 213 24.04 -10.79 3.43
CA ILE A 213 24.18 -9.50 2.74
C ILE A 213 24.90 -8.56 3.68
N LYS A 214 26.08 -8.10 3.28
CA LYS A 214 26.96 -7.22 4.07
C LYS A 214 27.05 -5.82 3.49
N ALA A 215 26.84 -5.68 2.18
CA ALA A 215 26.96 -4.40 1.50
C ALA A 215 25.72 -3.54 1.77
N PHE A 216 25.94 -2.32 2.26
CA PHE A 216 24.91 -1.28 2.39
C PHE A 216 25.30 -0.14 1.46
N ARG A 217 24.40 0.20 0.51
CA ARG A 217 24.65 1.25 -0.47
C ARG A 217 23.75 2.47 -0.22
N ARG A 218 24.25 3.64 -0.57
CA ARG A 218 23.46 4.89 -0.49
C ARG A 218 22.58 5.09 -1.74
N PHE A 219 23.03 4.56 -2.89
CA PHE A 219 22.34 4.55 -4.17
C PHE A 219 22.83 3.36 -5.01
N PHE A 220 22.09 2.96 -6.03
CA PHE A 220 22.37 1.74 -6.82
C PHE A 220 23.77 1.69 -7.42
N GLY A 221 24.31 2.81 -7.89
CA GLY A 221 25.66 2.92 -8.45
C GLY A 221 26.77 3.16 -7.44
N ASP A 222 26.48 3.13 -6.12
CA ASP A 222 27.48 3.33 -5.07
C ASP A 222 28.48 2.15 -5.04
N LYS A 223 29.73 2.42 -5.39
CA LYS A 223 30.82 1.43 -5.40
C LYS A 223 31.72 1.54 -4.16
N SER A 224 31.35 2.35 -3.18
CA SER A 224 32.14 2.50 -1.96
C SER A 224 32.18 1.17 -1.18
N GLY A 225 33.39 0.65 -0.94
CA GLY A 225 33.61 -0.60 -0.21
C GLY A 225 33.67 -1.86 -1.06
N LEU A 226 33.63 -1.76 -2.41
CA LEU A 226 33.90 -2.88 -3.31
C LEU A 226 35.41 -2.94 -3.64
N ASN A 227 35.97 -4.14 -3.69
CA ASN A 227 37.27 -4.38 -4.31
C ASN A 227 37.14 -4.29 -5.83
N GLU A 228 38.19 -3.85 -6.52
CA GLU A 228 38.20 -3.63 -7.99
C GLU A 228 37.84 -4.90 -8.79
N ASP A 229 38.01 -6.08 -8.21
CA ASP A 229 37.74 -7.38 -8.84
C ASP A 229 36.31 -7.92 -8.58
N GLU A 230 35.53 -7.27 -7.71
CA GLU A 230 34.14 -7.68 -7.41
C GLU A 230 33.17 -7.01 -8.39
N HIS A 231 33.29 -7.34 -9.67
CA HIS A 231 32.37 -6.95 -10.73
C HIS A 231 31.29 -8.01 -10.88
N GLY A 232 30.07 -7.72 -10.43
CA GLY A 232 28.96 -8.60 -10.73
C GLY A 232 27.85 -8.59 -9.68
N ASP A 233 27.02 -9.55 -9.72
CA ASP A 233 25.73 -9.75 -9.06
C ASP A 233 25.77 -9.78 -7.52
N GLU A 234 26.50 -8.86 -6.90
CA GLU A 234 26.54 -8.77 -5.45
C GLU A 234 25.25 -8.16 -4.91
N LEU A 235 24.60 -8.92 -4.04
CA LEU A 235 23.42 -8.45 -3.30
C LEU A 235 23.84 -7.36 -2.29
N PHE A 236 23.07 -6.28 -2.26
CA PHE A 236 23.25 -5.19 -1.32
C PHE A 236 21.93 -4.74 -0.71
N ALA A 237 22.01 -4.12 0.44
CA ALA A 237 20.90 -3.45 1.09
C ALA A 237 20.92 -1.95 0.79
N ILE A 238 19.74 -1.37 0.57
CA ILE A 238 19.55 0.05 0.29
C ILE A 238 18.26 0.53 0.94
N TRP A 239 18.21 1.79 1.34
CA TRP A 239 16.96 2.40 1.79
C TRP A 239 16.14 2.84 0.59
N GLY A 240 15.01 2.18 0.38
CA GLY A 240 14.09 2.50 -0.70
C GLY A 240 13.28 3.77 -0.45
N SER A 241 12.61 4.25 -1.50
CA SER A 241 11.81 5.48 -1.51
C SER A 241 10.60 5.41 -0.57
N ALA A 242 10.04 4.22 -0.34
CA ALA A 242 8.93 4.01 0.59
C ALA A 242 9.37 4.00 2.08
N GLY A 243 10.68 4.20 2.36
CA GLY A 243 11.23 4.25 3.72
C GLY A 243 11.57 2.90 4.33
N PHE A 244 11.47 1.83 3.56
CA PHE A 244 11.85 0.47 3.97
C PHE A 244 13.22 0.07 3.44
N LEU A 245 13.86 -0.89 4.12
CA LEU A 245 15.10 -1.49 3.64
C LEU A 245 14.79 -2.46 2.50
N GLU A 246 15.49 -2.30 1.39
CA GLU A 246 15.39 -3.15 0.21
C GLU A 246 16.67 -3.96 0.02
N ILE A 247 16.53 -5.18 -0.48
CA ILE A 247 17.64 -6.01 -0.92
C ILE A 247 17.61 -6.03 -2.43
N SER A 248 18.72 -5.60 -3.03
CA SER A 248 18.80 -5.31 -4.46
C SER A 248 20.08 -5.90 -5.06
N VAL A 249 20.14 -5.91 -6.38
CA VAL A 249 21.32 -6.23 -7.17
C VAL A 249 21.40 -5.30 -8.39
N ASN A 250 22.59 -4.98 -8.84
CA ASN A 250 22.73 -4.19 -10.07
C ASN A 250 22.38 -5.05 -11.30
N ASN A 251 21.55 -4.48 -12.18
CA ASN A 251 21.19 -5.08 -13.48
C ASN A 251 20.60 -6.50 -13.40
N GLY A 252 19.87 -6.81 -12.29
CA GLY A 252 19.30 -8.13 -12.10
C GLY A 252 18.16 -8.15 -11.09
N SER A 253 17.72 -9.34 -10.72
CA SER A 253 16.66 -9.57 -9.75
C SER A 253 17.23 -10.19 -8.46
N ALA A 254 17.20 -9.44 -7.38
CA ALA A 254 17.59 -9.94 -6.05
C ALA A 254 16.69 -11.11 -5.63
N ALA A 255 15.40 -11.05 -5.93
CA ALA A 255 14.45 -12.13 -5.66
C ALA A 255 14.84 -13.42 -6.38
N ALA A 256 15.26 -13.35 -7.64
CA ALA A 256 15.71 -14.53 -8.40
C ALA A 256 17.01 -15.10 -7.80
N LEU A 257 18.01 -14.25 -7.50
CA LEU A 257 19.28 -14.69 -6.93
C LEU A 257 19.13 -15.32 -5.54
N LEU A 258 18.17 -14.83 -4.74
CA LEU A 258 17.86 -15.32 -3.40
C LEU A 258 16.88 -16.50 -3.43
N ASN A 259 16.28 -16.82 -4.57
CA ASN A 259 15.08 -17.66 -4.65
C ASN A 259 14.03 -17.22 -3.62
N ALA A 260 13.83 -15.90 -3.53
CA ALA A 260 13.04 -15.27 -2.49
C ALA A 260 11.61 -15.04 -2.94
N LYS A 261 10.71 -15.11 -1.98
CA LYS A 261 9.29 -14.79 -2.15
C LYS A 261 8.81 -13.90 -1.01
N ARG A 262 7.68 -13.25 -1.20
CA ARG A 262 7.04 -12.50 -0.13
C ARG A 262 6.71 -13.41 1.05
N GLY A 263 6.95 -12.94 2.27
CA GLY A 263 6.83 -13.68 3.51
C GLY A 263 8.13 -14.35 3.98
N ASP A 264 9.15 -14.46 3.13
CA ASP A 264 10.43 -15.05 3.55
C ASP A 264 11.06 -14.21 4.66
N ALA A 265 11.63 -14.91 5.64
CA ALA A 265 12.23 -14.28 6.80
C ALA A 265 13.53 -13.55 6.44
N VAL A 266 13.68 -12.36 6.99
CA VAL A 266 14.91 -11.57 6.95
C VAL A 266 15.37 -11.36 8.37
N THR A 267 16.57 -11.81 8.72
CA THR A 267 17.13 -11.58 10.06
C THR A 267 18.28 -10.59 10.00
N VAL A 268 18.35 -9.74 11.03
CA VAL A 268 19.43 -8.75 11.18
C VAL A 268 20.10 -8.99 12.50
N SER A 269 21.41 -9.29 12.45
CA SER A 269 22.28 -9.45 13.61
C SER A 269 23.42 -8.43 13.60
N GLU A 270 24.02 -8.24 14.76
CA GLU A 270 25.27 -7.46 14.90
C GLU A 270 26.45 -8.16 14.22
#